data_2805e5b996c791f3626dd7aa031c5067
#
_entry.id   2805e5b996c791f3626dd7aa031c5067
#
_cell.length_a   1.000
_cell.length_b   1.000
_cell.length_c   1.000
_cell.angle_alpha   90.00
_cell.angle_beta   90.00
_cell.angle_gamma   90.00
#
_symmetry.space_group_name_H-M   'P 1'
#
loop_
_entity.id
_entity.type
_entity.pdbx_description
1 polymer ?
#
loop_
_entity_poly.entity_id
_entity_poly.type
_entity_poly.pdbx_seq_one_letter_code
_entity_poly.pdbx_strand_id
1 'polypeptide(L)'
;MLKDLAIIDYEFRQILLAVTIDIEHFAKIQLLDKLERRGEDGYSIVSSFLESNDRCNKDGSVSNYVKTEIDRGKSGCYTNDLVARYPSYDYPVWVFMELIPFGTFNQFVQFVAGKYSDKKLRNSFYRLQSVKSLRNACGHNNCILDDMKSGRPSYQVSYDVKNALRAAGFSETTLKTKMSNERLQQISTALYLHHS
;
A
#
# COMPACT_ATOMS: atom_id res chain seq x y z
N MET A 1 -13.72 -31.94 3.34
CA MET A 1 -14.40 -30.63 3.27
C MET A 1 -13.61 -29.49 3.96
N LEU A 2 -13.41 -29.44 5.31
CA LEU A 2 -12.62 -28.34 5.92
C LEU A 2 -11.15 -28.32 5.48
N LYS A 3 -10.52 -29.51 5.36
CA LYS A 3 -9.15 -29.65 4.87
C LYS A 3 -9.01 -29.13 3.44
N ASP A 4 -9.95 -29.46 2.57
CA ASP A 4 -9.91 -29.04 1.16
C ASP A 4 -10.10 -27.52 1.03
N LEU A 5 -10.99 -26.94 1.84
CA LEU A 5 -11.16 -25.48 1.90
C LEU A 5 -9.89 -24.78 2.39
N ALA A 6 -9.20 -25.34 3.39
CA ALA A 6 -7.94 -24.79 3.88
C ALA A 6 -6.82 -24.82 2.83
N ILE A 7 -6.78 -25.88 2.01
CA ILE A 7 -5.83 -25.98 0.88
C ILE A 7 -6.14 -24.93 -0.19
N ILE A 8 -7.41 -24.81 -0.58
CA ILE A 8 -7.84 -23.81 -1.56
C ILE A 8 -7.54 -22.39 -1.06
N ASP A 9 -7.83 -22.09 0.20
CA ASP A 9 -7.53 -20.79 0.79
C ASP A 9 -6.02 -20.50 0.81
N TYR A 10 -5.20 -21.52 1.11
CA TYR A 10 -3.75 -21.40 1.07
C TYR A 10 -3.24 -21.06 -0.34
N GLU A 11 -3.61 -21.83 -1.35
CA GLU A 11 -3.20 -21.59 -2.75
C GLU A 11 -3.67 -20.21 -3.23
N PHE A 12 -4.89 -19.83 -2.92
CA PHE A 12 -5.43 -18.53 -3.28
C PHE A 12 -4.67 -17.38 -2.62
N ARG A 13 -4.29 -17.52 -1.34
CA ARG A 13 -3.44 -16.53 -0.65
C ARG A 13 -2.08 -16.37 -1.30
N GLN A 14 -1.43 -17.46 -1.74
CA GLN A 14 -0.13 -17.36 -2.39
C GLN A 14 -0.21 -16.54 -3.68
N ILE A 15 -1.25 -16.76 -4.50
CA ILE A 15 -1.50 -15.98 -5.71
C ILE A 15 -1.74 -14.50 -5.37
N LEU A 16 -2.61 -14.22 -4.41
CA LEU A 16 -2.91 -12.85 -4.01
C LEU A 16 -1.70 -12.13 -3.38
N LEU A 17 -0.87 -12.86 -2.63
CA LEU A 17 0.36 -12.30 -2.06
C LEU A 17 1.33 -11.88 -3.17
N ALA A 18 1.56 -12.73 -4.17
CA ALA A 18 2.40 -12.40 -5.32
C ALA A 18 1.86 -11.15 -6.06
N VAL A 19 0.57 -11.12 -6.40
CA VAL A 19 -0.08 -9.97 -7.05
C VAL A 19 0.09 -8.68 -6.23
N THR A 20 -0.06 -8.74 -4.92
CA THR A 20 0.05 -7.54 -4.07
C THR A 20 1.49 -7.06 -3.90
N ILE A 21 2.49 -7.95 -3.95
CA ILE A 21 3.92 -7.59 -3.95
C ILE A 21 4.28 -6.90 -5.27
N ASP A 22 3.81 -7.41 -6.40
CA ASP A 22 4.02 -6.78 -7.71
C ASP A 22 3.42 -5.38 -7.75
N ILE A 23 2.19 -5.21 -7.26
CA ILE A 23 1.55 -3.89 -7.18
C ILE A 23 2.37 -2.92 -6.30
N GLU A 24 2.88 -3.36 -5.15
CA GLU A 24 3.74 -2.53 -4.30
C GLU A 24 5.00 -2.09 -5.06
N HIS A 25 5.68 -3.02 -5.73
CA HIS A 25 6.88 -2.76 -6.50
C HIS A 25 6.63 -1.74 -7.63
N PHE A 26 5.61 -1.99 -8.47
CA PHE A 26 5.28 -1.08 -9.57
C PHE A 26 4.80 0.29 -9.09
N ALA A 27 4.08 0.36 -7.97
CA ALA A 27 3.67 1.63 -7.37
C ALA A 27 4.88 2.47 -6.93
N LYS A 28 5.93 1.85 -6.39
CA LYS A 28 7.20 2.53 -6.07
C LYS A 28 7.87 3.08 -7.33
N ILE A 29 7.96 2.28 -8.40
CA ILE A 29 8.54 2.70 -9.69
C ILE A 29 7.74 3.87 -10.28
N GLN A 30 6.42 3.79 -10.29
CA GLN A 30 5.56 4.85 -10.83
C GLN A 30 5.69 6.16 -10.04
N LEU A 31 5.87 6.08 -8.72
CA LEU A 31 6.10 7.26 -7.90
C LEU A 31 7.45 7.89 -8.20
N LEU A 32 8.51 7.09 -8.35
CA LEU A 32 9.86 7.57 -8.75
C LEU A 32 9.83 8.29 -10.09
N ASP A 33 9.29 7.65 -11.14
CA ASP A 33 9.14 8.25 -12.47
C ASP A 33 8.38 9.59 -12.42
N LYS A 34 7.36 9.65 -11.58
CA LYS A 34 6.55 10.86 -11.43
C LYS A 34 7.29 11.99 -10.71
N LEU A 35 8.10 11.69 -9.70
CA LEU A 35 8.92 12.67 -9.00
C LEU A 35 10.04 13.18 -9.93
N GLU A 36 10.69 12.29 -10.66
CA GLU A 36 11.72 12.63 -11.64
C GLU A 36 11.18 13.56 -12.75
N ARG A 37 10.03 13.23 -13.35
CA ARG A 37 9.38 14.09 -14.37
C ARG A 37 8.99 15.48 -13.86
N ARG A 38 8.84 15.63 -12.54
CA ARG A 38 8.57 16.94 -11.91
C ARG A 38 9.82 17.71 -11.56
N GLY A 39 11.00 17.12 -11.76
CA GLY A 39 12.27 17.71 -11.34
C GLY A 39 12.38 17.83 -9.81
N GLU A 40 11.68 16.93 -9.07
CA GLU A 40 11.73 16.95 -7.61
C GLU A 40 13.11 16.47 -7.14
N ASP A 41 13.68 17.20 -6.18
CA ASP A 41 14.87 16.73 -5.48
C ASP A 41 14.49 15.57 -4.55
N GLY A 42 15.07 14.39 -4.83
CA GLY A 42 14.80 13.16 -4.12
C GLY A 42 15.14 13.19 -2.64
N TYR A 43 16.03 14.07 -2.20
CA TYR A 43 16.38 14.23 -0.80
C TYR A 43 15.42 15.16 -0.07
N SER A 44 15.08 16.30 -0.66
CA SER A 44 14.21 17.29 -0.04
C SER A 44 12.77 16.80 0.14
N ILE A 45 12.26 15.97 -0.78
CA ILE A 45 10.93 15.38 -0.64
C ILE A 45 10.86 14.40 0.55
N VAL A 46 11.92 13.62 0.78
CA VAL A 46 12.03 12.70 1.91
C VAL A 46 12.16 13.47 3.23
N SER A 47 13.04 14.48 3.29
CA SER A 47 13.20 15.34 4.48
C SER A 47 11.86 15.99 4.86
N SER A 48 11.17 16.59 3.89
CA SER A 48 9.85 17.22 4.12
C SER A 48 8.81 16.21 4.63
N PHE A 49 8.82 14.98 4.13
CA PHE A 49 7.93 13.93 4.63
C PHE A 49 8.28 13.53 6.06
N LEU A 50 9.57 13.34 6.37
CA LEU A 50 10.02 13.01 7.72
C LEU A 50 9.63 14.10 8.70
N GLU A 51 9.89 15.37 8.39
CA GLU A 51 9.52 16.51 9.20
C GLU A 51 8.00 16.61 9.42
N SER A 52 7.19 16.31 8.41
CA SER A 52 5.73 16.31 8.52
C SER A 52 5.19 15.25 9.50
N ASN A 53 6.01 14.27 9.88
CA ASN A 53 5.69 13.22 10.83
C ASN A 53 6.31 13.44 12.22
N ASP A 54 7.03 14.52 12.43
CA ASP A 54 7.53 14.91 13.75
C ASP A 54 6.38 15.32 14.67
N ARG A 55 6.34 14.73 15.87
CA ARG A 55 5.34 14.99 16.90
C ARG A 55 6.03 15.47 18.17
N CYS A 56 5.70 16.67 18.63
CA CYS A 56 6.12 17.14 19.94
C CYS A 56 5.32 16.42 21.03
N ASN A 57 6.01 15.78 21.93
CA ASN A 57 5.45 15.13 23.12
C ASN A 57 5.26 16.17 24.25
N LYS A 58 4.49 15.82 25.27
CA LYS A 58 4.24 16.68 26.45
C LYS A 58 5.50 17.04 27.24
N ASP A 59 6.54 16.21 27.17
CA ASP A 59 7.84 16.40 27.80
C ASP A 59 8.84 17.22 26.97
N GLY A 60 8.39 17.76 25.82
CA GLY A 60 9.23 18.52 24.89
C GLY A 60 10.11 17.66 23.96
N SER A 61 10.09 16.35 24.09
CA SER A 61 10.78 15.45 23.13
C SER A 61 10.04 15.40 21.81
N VAL A 62 10.79 15.12 20.72
CA VAL A 62 10.20 14.90 19.38
C VAL A 62 10.21 13.41 19.08
N SER A 63 9.07 12.87 18.73
CA SER A 63 8.93 11.48 18.25
C SER A 63 8.55 11.47 16.77
N ASN A 64 9.11 10.48 16.05
CA ASN A 64 8.82 10.26 14.63
C ASN A 64 8.74 8.75 14.37
N TYR A 65 7.53 8.26 14.10
CA TYR A 65 7.33 6.83 13.89
C TYR A 65 8.03 6.32 12.63
N VAL A 66 8.18 7.14 11.59
CA VAL A 66 8.87 6.74 10.33
C VAL A 66 10.35 6.52 10.61
N LYS A 67 11.00 7.43 11.36
CA LYS A 67 12.38 7.26 11.80
C LYS A 67 12.54 6.00 12.65
N THR A 68 11.58 5.72 13.53
CA THR A 68 11.57 4.49 14.35
C THR A 68 11.45 3.22 13.49
N GLU A 69 10.64 3.23 12.43
CA GLU A 69 10.56 2.09 11.50
C GLU A 69 11.86 1.88 10.74
N ILE A 70 12.50 2.94 10.25
CA ILE A 70 13.81 2.86 9.60
C ILE A 70 14.88 2.33 10.56
N ASP A 71 14.87 2.77 11.81
CA ASP A 71 15.83 2.32 12.83
C ASP A 71 15.74 0.83 13.13
N ARG A 72 14.56 0.22 12.99
CA ARG A 72 14.40 -1.24 13.08
C ARG A 72 15.17 -1.97 11.97
N GLY A 73 15.35 -1.34 10.82
CA GLY A 73 16.17 -1.86 9.71
C GLY A 73 17.66 -1.91 10.00
N LYS A 74 18.17 -1.18 11.01
CA LYS A 74 19.60 -1.16 11.39
C LYS A 74 20.12 -2.54 11.83
N SER A 75 19.27 -3.39 12.35
CA SER A 75 19.61 -4.75 12.77
C SER A 75 19.29 -5.82 11.71
N GLY A 76 18.69 -5.43 10.59
CA GLY A 76 18.29 -6.35 9.52
C GLY A 76 19.44 -6.63 8.55
N CYS A 77 19.71 -7.90 8.24
CA CYS A 77 20.79 -8.30 7.34
C CYS A 77 20.67 -7.76 5.90
N TYR A 78 19.48 -7.35 5.47
CA TYR A 78 19.22 -6.80 4.13
C TYR A 78 19.21 -5.27 4.06
N THR A 79 19.11 -4.59 5.19
CA THR A 79 18.88 -3.14 5.24
C THR A 79 19.92 -2.37 6.03
N ASN A 80 20.73 -3.05 6.89
CA ASN A 80 21.73 -2.41 7.74
C ASN A 80 22.75 -1.57 6.95
N ASP A 81 23.28 -2.09 5.84
CA ASP A 81 24.26 -1.40 5.02
C ASP A 81 23.66 -0.16 4.35
N LEU A 82 22.41 -0.23 3.92
CA LEU A 82 21.70 0.92 3.37
C LEU A 82 21.51 2.02 4.41
N VAL A 83 21.07 1.65 5.63
CA VAL A 83 20.88 2.60 6.73
C VAL A 83 22.23 3.23 7.14
N ALA A 84 23.31 2.42 7.24
CA ALA A 84 24.63 2.89 7.63
C ALA A 84 25.26 3.86 6.60
N ARG A 85 24.95 3.67 5.32
CA ARG A 85 25.48 4.50 4.22
C ARG A 85 24.91 5.92 4.23
N TYR A 86 23.72 6.12 4.78
CA TYR A 86 23.02 7.40 4.78
C TYR A 86 22.74 7.85 6.23
N PRO A 87 23.73 8.47 6.90
CA PRO A 87 23.56 8.93 8.27
C PRO A 87 22.57 10.09 8.35
N SER A 88 22.03 10.33 9.55
CA SER A 88 21.14 11.47 9.83
C SER A 88 19.82 11.48 9.05
N TYR A 89 19.36 10.32 8.57
CA TYR A 89 18.14 10.15 7.77
C TYR A 89 18.12 10.94 6.44
N ASP A 90 19.29 11.27 5.91
CA ASP A 90 19.44 11.95 4.63
C ASP A 90 19.39 10.94 3.47
N TYR A 91 18.21 10.41 3.21
CA TYR A 91 18.00 9.37 2.21
C TYR A 91 17.55 9.95 0.87
N PRO A 92 18.13 9.52 -0.27
CA PRO A 92 17.46 9.71 -1.54
C PRO A 92 16.18 8.89 -1.60
N VAL A 93 15.18 9.36 -2.31
CA VAL A 93 13.83 8.80 -2.33
C VAL A 93 13.77 7.31 -2.65
N TRP A 94 14.64 6.81 -3.54
CA TRP A 94 14.69 5.39 -3.89
C TRP A 94 15.19 4.52 -2.72
N VAL A 95 16.21 4.98 -1.95
CA VAL A 95 16.66 4.30 -0.73
C VAL A 95 15.57 4.33 0.34
N PHE A 96 14.97 5.51 0.53
CA PHE A 96 13.89 5.67 1.50
C PHE A 96 12.76 4.67 1.27
N MET A 97 12.32 4.50 0.02
CA MET A 97 11.25 3.56 -0.31
C MET A 97 11.61 2.08 -0.12
N GLU A 98 12.90 1.72 -0.11
CA GLU A 98 13.34 0.37 0.25
C GLU A 98 13.37 0.12 1.77
N LEU A 99 13.57 1.18 2.55
CA LEU A 99 13.68 1.07 4.01
C LEU A 99 12.34 1.07 4.74
N ILE A 100 11.28 1.56 4.09
CA ILE A 100 9.97 1.73 4.74
C ILE A 100 9.00 0.61 4.39
N PRO A 101 8.12 0.20 5.34
CA PRO A 101 7.05 -0.76 5.05
C PRO A 101 6.01 -0.18 4.07
N PHE A 102 5.26 -1.07 3.41
CA PHE A 102 4.19 -0.68 2.48
C PHE A 102 3.17 0.31 3.06
N GLY A 103 2.86 0.20 4.36
CA GLY A 103 1.97 1.16 5.04
C GLY A 103 2.51 2.59 5.01
N THR A 104 3.79 2.75 5.33
CA THR A 104 4.48 4.06 5.34
C THR A 104 4.72 4.56 3.93
N PHE A 105 5.05 3.68 2.98
CA PHE A 105 5.08 4.02 1.55
C PHE A 105 3.74 4.61 1.08
N ASN A 106 2.63 4.00 1.45
CA ASN A 106 1.32 4.51 1.05
C ASN A 106 1.02 5.89 1.66
N GLN A 107 1.46 6.15 2.90
CA GLN A 107 1.37 7.50 3.49
C GLN A 107 2.27 8.51 2.76
N PHE A 108 3.45 8.08 2.31
CA PHE A 108 4.31 8.91 1.47
C PHE A 108 3.63 9.26 0.13
N VAL A 109 2.95 8.31 -0.52
CA VAL A 109 2.11 8.59 -1.70
C VAL A 109 1.04 9.65 -1.40
N GLN A 110 0.38 9.57 -0.24
CA GLN A 110 -0.61 10.57 0.19
C GLN A 110 0.01 11.94 0.40
N PHE A 111 1.18 12.00 1.03
CA PHE A 111 1.93 13.23 1.25
C PHE A 111 2.30 13.91 -0.08
N VAL A 112 2.87 13.15 -1.02
CA VAL A 112 3.20 13.63 -2.36
C VAL A 112 1.95 14.10 -3.11
N ALA A 113 0.84 13.36 -3.01
CA ALA A 113 -0.43 13.75 -3.59
C ALA A 113 -0.95 15.08 -3.04
N GLY A 114 -0.76 15.34 -1.74
CA GLY A 114 -1.10 16.59 -1.07
C GLY A 114 -0.22 17.74 -1.54
N LYS A 115 1.12 17.54 -1.50
CA LYS A 115 2.13 18.55 -1.93
C LYS A 115 1.85 19.09 -3.33
N TYR A 116 1.47 18.21 -4.26
CA TYR A 116 1.22 18.60 -5.66
C TYR A 116 -0.26 18.73 -6.04
N SER A 117 -1.17 18.63 -5.09
CA SER A 117 -2.62 18.61 -5.35
C SER A 117 -3.03 17.60 -6.43
N ASP A 118 -2.33 16.45 -6.48
CA ASP A 118 -2.46 15.44 -7.52
C ASP A 118 -3.61 14.47 -7.22
N LYS A 119 -4.74 14.66 -7.92
CA LYS A 119 -5.93 13.81 -7.76
C LYS A 119 -5.68 12.35 -8.15
N LYS A 120 -4.80 12.09 -9.16
CA LYS A 120 -4.49 10.72 -9.59
C LYS A 120 -3.70 9.97 -8.51
N LEU A 121 -2.69 10.61 -7.91
CA LEU A 121 -1.97 10.02 -6.76
C LEU A 121 -2.87 9.84 -5.55
N ARG A 122 -3.79 10.77 -5.29
CA ARG A 122 -4.77 10.60 -4.21
C ARG A 122 -5.66 9.38 -4.42
N ASN A 123 -6.13 9.15 -5.64
CA ASN A 123 -6.89 7.95 -5.98
C ASN A 123 -6.03 6.68 -5.85
N SER A 124 -4.75 6.74 -6.23
CA SER A 124 -3.80 5.63 -6.03
C SER A 124 -3.62 5.31 -4.55
N PHE A 125 -3.48 6.31 -3.68
CA PHE A 125 -3.42 6.12 -2.24
C PHE A 125 -4.59 5.27 -1.72
N TYR A 126 -5.84 5.59 -2.07
CA TYR A 126 -7.01 4.83 -1.60
C TYR A 126 -7.02 3.39 -2.13
N ARG A 127 -6.63 3.18 -3.39
CA ARG A 127 -6.50 1.83 -3.96
C ARG A 127 -5.39 1.03 -3.28
N LEU A 128 -4.24 1.63 -3.03
CA LEU A 128 -3.12 1.01 -2.33
C LEU A 128 -3.44 0.67 -0.87
N GLN A 129 -4.36 1.40 -0.21
CA GLN A 129 -4.87 1.02 1.11
C GLN A 129 -5.58 -0.35 1.09
N SER A 130 -6.42 -0.60 0.07
CA SER A 130 -7.08 -1.89 -0.13
C SER A 130 -6.06 -3.00 -0.38
N VAL A 131 -5.07 -2.74 -1.24
CA VAL A 131 -4.00 -3.71 -1.55
C VAL A 131 -3.15 -4.00 -0.32
N LYS A 132 -2.79 -2.98 0.47
CA LYS A 132 -2.04 -3.16 1.73
C LYS A 132 -2.80 -4.08 2.70
N SER A 133 -4.10 -3.87 2.86
CA SER A 133 -4.93 -4.70 3.75
C SER A 133 -4.95 -6.16 3.29
N LEU A 134 -5.13 -6.40 1.99
CA LEU A 134 -5.10 -7.73 1.40
C LEU A 134 -3.72 -8.38 1.56
N ARG A 135 -2.63 -7.66 1.23
CA ARG A 135 -1.25 -8.13 1.38
C ARG A 135 -0.94 -8.55 2.82
N ASN A 136 -1.37 -7.75 3.79
CA ASN A 136 -1.16 -8.06 5.20
C ASN A 136 -1.97 -9.30 5.61
N ALA A 137 -3.22 -9.41 5.18
CA ALA A 137 -4.02 -10.61 5.45
C ALA A 137 -3.37 -11.88 4.88
N CYS A 138 -2.87 -11.83 3.64
CA CYS A 138 -2.15 -12.95 3.03
C CYS A 138 -0.82 -13.26 3.75
N GLY A 139 -0.03 -12.24 4.07
CA GLY A 139 1.26 -12.39 4.74
C GLY A 139 1.16 -12.90 6.19
N HIS A 140 0.05 -12.60 6.89
CA HIS A 140 -0.22 -13.10 8.24
C HIS A 140 -1.00 -14.41 8.26
N ASN A 141 -1.17 -15.07 7.13
CA ASN A 141 -1.93 -16.33 6.99
C ASN A 141 -3.41 -16.24 7.45
N ASN A 142 -4.03 -15.06 7.34
CA ASN A 142 -5.46 -14.92 7.63
C ASN A 142 -6.28 -15.66 6.56
N CYS A 143 -7.39 -16.29 6.96
CA CYS A 143 -8.30 -16.93 6.02
C CYS A 143 -8.98 -15.88 5.13
N ILE A 144 -8.74 -15.94 3.82
CA ILE A 144 -9.30 -15.01 2.84
C ILE A 144 -10.75 -15.40 2.47
N LEU A 145 -11.02 -16.71 2.44
CA LEU A 145 -12.33 -17.25 2.05
C LEU A 145 -13.37 -17.26 3.19
N ASP A 146 -12.97 -16.89 4.42
CA ASP A 146 -13.88 -16.76 5.53
C ASP A 146 -14.78 -15.51 5.37
N ASP A 147 -16.01 -15.58 5.88
CA ASP A 147 -16.99 -14.48 5.91
C ASP A 147 -17.12 -13.68 4.60
N MET A 148 -17.35 -14.37 3.49
CA MET A 148 -17.60 -13.78 2.17
C MET A 148 -19.01 -13.21 2.02
N LYS A 149 -19.71 -12.96 3.14
CA LYS A 149 -21.05 -12.38 3.17
C LYS A 149 -21.02 -10.88 2.91
N SER A 150 -22.15 -10.37 2.42
CA SER A 150 -22.35 -8.92 2.29
C SER A 150 -22.24 -8.24 3.66
N GLY A 151 -21.54 -7.11 3.70
CA GLY A 151 -21.29 -6.35 4.92
C GLY A 151 -21.33 -4.85 4.65
N ARG A 152 -20.77 -4.08 5.58
CA ARG A 152 -20.51 -2.64 5.39
C ARG A 152 -18.99 -2.44 5.27
N PRO A 153 -18.46 -2.27 4.05
CA PRO A 153 -17.05 -2.06 3.88
C PRO A 153 -16.62 -0.71 4.44
N SER A 154 -15.40 -0.63 4.96
CA SER A 154 -14.79 0.59 5.49
C SER A 154 -14.61 1.67 4.42
N TYR A 155 -14.45 1.25 3.18
CA TYR A 155 -14.26 2.14 2.01
C TYR A 155 -15.15 1.70 0.86
N GLN A 156 -15.52 2.66 0.01
CA GLN A 156 -16.19 2.33 -1.24
C GLN A 156 -15.18 1.99 -2.32
N VAL A 157 -15.46 0.95 -3.10
CA VAL A 157 -14.66 0.60 -4.28
C VAL A 157 -14.64 1.75 -5.28
N SER A 158 -13.47 2.04 -5.87
CA SER A 158 -13.32 3.14 -6.82
C SER A 158 -14.19 2.95 -8.07
N TYR A 159 -14.54 4.07 -8.69
CA TYR A 159 -15.33 4.08 -9.93
C TYR A 159 -14.66 3.28 -11.05
N ASP A 160 -13.33 3.40 -11.17
CA ASP A 160 -12.55 2.69 -12.19
C ASP A 160 -12.65 1.17 -12.05
N VAL A 161 -12.54 0.66 -10.81
CA VAL A 161 -12.70 -0.78 -10.51
C VAL A 161 -14.11 -1.25 -10.86
N LYS A 162 -15.15 -0.46 -10.52
CA LYS A 162 -16.54 -0.79 -10.90
C LYS A 162 -16.71 -0.86 -12.41
N ASN A 163 -16.12 0.08 -13.16
CA ASN A 163 -16.19 0.09 -14.62
C ASN A 163 -15.47 -1.12 -15.23
N ALA A 164 -14.29 -1.49 -14.70
CA ALA A 164 -13.60 -2.69 -15.15
C ALA A 164 -14.44 -3.95 -14.91
N LEU A 165 -15.11 -4.07 -13.77
CA LEU A 165 -16.00 -5.19 -13.49
C LEU A 165 -17.23 -5.20 -14.41
N ARG A 166 -17.81 -4.02 -14.75
CA ARG A 166 -18.88 -3.92 -15.74
C ARG A 166 -18.40 -4.38 -17.12
N ALA A 167 -17.22 -3.95 -17.53
CA ALA A 167 -16.64 -4.37 -18.81
C ALA A 167 -16.38 -5.89 -18.84
N ALA A 168 -16.10 -6.51 -17.69
CA ALA A 168 -15.98 -7.95 -17.52
C ALA A 168 -17.35 -8.70 -17.47
N GLY A 169 -18.48 -7.99 -17.65
CA GLY A 169 -19.80 -8.60 -17.72
C GLY A 169 -20.59 -8.70 -16.41
N PHE A 170 -20.11 -8.07 -15.31
CA PHE A 170 -20.85 -8.07 -14.04
C PHE A 170 -22.06 -7.13 -14.10
N SER A 171 -23.24 -7.64 -13.73
CA SER A 171 -24.45 -6.84 -13.64
C SER A 171 -24.43 -5.85 -12.46
N GLU A 172 -25.20 -4.75 -12.54
CA GLU A 172 -25.31 -3.76 -11.45
C GLU A 172 -25.79 -4.41 -10.12
N THR A 173 -26.70 -5.36 -10.20
CA THR A 173 -27.19 -6.10 -9.02
C THR A 173 -26.05 -6.90 -8.39
N THR A 174 -25.27 -7.61 -9.21
CA THR A 174 -24.10 -8.38 -8.74
C THR A 174 -23.06 -7.45 -8.11
N LEU A 175 -22.74 -6.33 -8.76
CA LEU A 175 -21.80 -5.34 -8.25
C LEU A 175 -22.25 -4.77 -6.91
N LYS A 176 -23.51 -4.37 -6.78
CA LYS A 176 -24.07 -3.85 -5.53
C LYS A 176 -23.95 -4.88 -4.39
N THR A 177 -24.25 -6.15 -4.66
CA THR A 177 -24.20 -7.21 -3.65
C THR A 177 -22.78 -7.61 -3.31
N LYS A 178 -21.93 -7.87 -4.31
CA LYS A 178 -20.57 -8.40 -4.09
C LYS A 178 -19.60 -7.32 -3.59
N MET A 179 -19.73 -6.09 -4.09
CA MET A 179 -18.92 -4.97 -3.62
C MET A 179 -19.39 -4.38 -2.28
N SER A 180 -20.40 -4.95 -1.62
CA SER A 180 -20.67 -4.71 -0.20
C SER A 180 -19.79 -5.55 0.73
N ASN A 181 -19.04 -6.52 0.21
CA ASN A 181 -18.06 -7.28 0.96
C ASN A 181 -16.67 -6.66 0.80
N GLU A 182 -16.01 -6.32 1.91
CA GLU A 182 -14.71 -5.64 1.90
C GLU A 182 -13.60 -6.48 1.29
N ARG A 183 -13.58 -7.81 1.53
CA ARG A 183 -12.57 -8.71 0.96
C ARG A 183 -12.68 -8.79 -0.55
N LEU A 184 -13.91 -8.90 -1.07
CA LEU A 184 -14.15 -8.89 -2.52
C LEU A 184 -13.75 -7.56 -3.15
N GLN A 185 -13.95 -6.42 -2.46
CA GLN A 185 -13.45 -5.12 -2.93
C GLN A 185 -11.92 -5.09 -3.01
N GLN A 186 -11.24 -5.58 -1.97
CA GLN A 186 -9.78 -5.61 -1.91
C GLN A 186 -9.20 -6.49 -3.02
N ILE A 187 -9.75 -7.69 -3.22
CA ILE A 187 -9.35 -8.61 -4.30
C ILE A 187 -9.59 -7.96 -5.66
N SER A 188 -10.79 -7.41 -5.90
CA SER A 188 -11.12 -6.76 -7.18
C SER A 188 -10.21 -5.56 -7.46
N THR A 189 -9.87 -4.78 -6.43
CA THR A 189 -8.94 -3.65 -6.55
C THR A 189 -7.54 -4.11 -6.89
N ALA A 190 -7.05 -5.19 -6.26
CA ALA A 190 -5.74 -5.76 -6.56
C ALA A 190 -5.67 -6.29 -8.00
N LEU A 191 -6.66 -7.06 -8.43
CA LEU A 191 -6.73 -7.57 -9.80
C LEU A 191 -6.79 -6.44 -10.83
N TYR A 192 -7.57 -5.40 -10.56
CA TYR A 192 -7.64 -4.21 -11.43
C TYR A 192 -6.27 -3.54 -11.56
N LEU A 193 -5.56 -3.31 -10.45
CA LEU A 193 -4.25 -2.64 -10.47
C LEU A 193 -3.16 -3.49 -11.11
N HIS A 194 -3.24 -4.80 -10.99
CA HIS A 194 -2.27 -5.72 -11.60
C HIS A 194 -2.39 -5.77 -13.13
N HIS A 195 -3.58 -5.48 -13.69
CA HIS A 195 -3.84 -5.49 -15.13
C HIS A 195 -3.86 -4.08 -15.76
N SER A 196 -3.70 -3.00 -15.00
CA SER A 196 -3.73 -1.62 -15.48
C SER A 196 -2.33 -1.02 -15.65
#